data_40386407b6d528fa1401e4497b6aa472
#
_entry.id   40386407b6d528fa1401e4497b6aa472
#
_cell.length_a   1.000
_cell.length_b   1.000
_cell.length_c   1.000
_cell.angle_alpha   90.00
_cell.angle_beta   90.00
_cell.angle_gamma   90.00
#
_symmetry.space_group_name_H-M   'P 1'
#
loop_
_entity.id
_entity.type
_entity.pdbx_description
1 polymer ?
#
loop_
_entity_poly.entity_id
_entity_poly.type
_entity_poly.pdbx_seq_one_letter_code
_entity_poly.pdbx_strand_id
1 'polypeptide(L)'
;DWSSDVCSSDLWAQLRAATPMTLRENDLENLRGINERIDLDEVAAVYLPLTRLLNLYVSATQNLHKVSATFLGTLAPKVPYVIGVAGSVAVGKSTFARILQALLARWPDHPKVDLITTDGFLHPNAVLEERGIMNRKGFPESYDTRNLLRFLRELKSGRAEVSAPVYSHVVYDIVDGEEVTVRQPDILILEGLNVLQVGAPGIDAAEIGRAHV
;
A
#
# COMPACT_ATOMS: atom_id res chain seq x y z
N ASP A 1 -3.30 23.47 -28.24
CA ASP A 1 -2.99 22.27 -29.04
C ASP A 1 -2.02 21.39 -28.25
N TRP A 2 -2.56 20.56 -27.39
CA TRP A 2 -1.83 19.43 -26.86
C TRP A 2 -1.84 18.38 -27.97
N SER A 3 -0.80 18.38 -28.80
CA SER A 3 -0.63 17.31 -29.78
C SER A 3 -0.37 16.02 -29.00
N SER A 4 -1.33 15.15 -29.07
CA SER A 4 -1.43 13.86 -28.41
C SER A 4 -0.48 12.78 -28.97
N ASP A 5 0.59 13.15 -29.65
CA ASP A 5 1.35 12.23 -30.48
C ASP A 5 2.66 11.72 -29.86
N VAL A 6 3.01 12.17 -28.66
CA VAL A 6 4.01 11.47 -27.85
C VAL A 6 3.24 10.64 -26.85
N CYS A 7 3.10 9.34 -27.12
CA CYS A 7 2.49 8.42 -26.19
C CYS A 7 3.21 8.55 -24.84
N SER A 8 2.50 8.94 -23.80
CA SER A 8 3.07 9.12 -22.46
C SER A 8 3.81 7.86 -21.97
N SER A 9 3.46 6.70 -22.51
CA SER A 9 4.13 5.42 -22.29
C SER A 9 5.58 5.42 -22.77
N ASP A 10 5.88 6.07 -23.90
CA ASP A 10 7.24 6.06 -24.46
C ASP A 10 8.19 6.95 -23.66
N LEU A 11 7.71 8.11 -23.20
CA LEU A 11 8.47 8.97 -22.28
C LEU A 11 8.69 8.29 -20.93
N TRP A 12 7.65 7.63 -20.41
CA TRP A 12 7.73 6.90 -19.17
C TRP A 12 8.74 5.75 -19.26
N ALA A 13 8.67 4.94 -20.31
CA ALA A 13 9.60 3.84 -20.56
C ALA A 13 11.06 4.28 -20.72
N GLN A 14 11.32 5.50 -21.22
CA GLN A 14 12.67 6.06 -21.33
C GLN A 14 13.32 6.31 -19.96
N LEU A 15 12.53 6.53 -18.91
CA LEU A 15 13.05 6.71 -17.54
C LEU A 15 13.65 5.42 -16.96
N ARG A 16 13.36 4.25 -17.55
CA ARG A 16 13.90 2.95 -17.14
C ARG A 16 15.43 2.88 -17.20
N ALA A 17 16.03 3.55 -18.19
CA ALA A 17 17.48 3.48 -18.45
C ALA A 17 18.35 3.96 -17.27
N ALA A 18 17.76 4.73 -16.34
CA ALA A 18 18.47 5.23 -15.15
C ALA A 18 18.30 4.35 -13.91
N THR A 19 17.54 3.26 -14.00
CA THR A 19 17.25 2.36 -12.87
C THR A 19 17.59 0.92 -13.28
N PRO A 20 18.56 0.26 -12.64
CA PRO A 20 18.92 -1.11 -13.00
C PRO A 20 17.80 -2.08 -12.64
N MET A 21 17.54 -3.05 -13.52
CA MET A 21 16.64 -4.16 -13.24
C MET A 21 17.25 -5.02 -12.12
N THR A 22 16.53 -5.15 -11.03
CA THR A 22 16.97 -5.92 -9.85
C THR A 22 16.20 -7.22 -9.66
N LEU A 23 15.04 -7.37 -10.35
CA LEU A 23 14.25 -8.60 -10.37
C LEU A 23 14.77 -9.56 -11.44
N ARG A 24 14.69 -10.85 -11.15
CA ARG A 24 14.94 -11.95 -12.09
C ARG A 24 13.61 -12.63 -12.41
N GLU A 25 13.59 -13.42 -13.50
CA GLU A 25 12.40 -14.17 -13.91
C GLU A 25 11.83 -15.04 -12.76
N ASN A 26 12.70 -15.75 -12.05
CA ASN A 26 12.31 -16.59 -10.91
C ASN A 26 11.66 -15.77 -9.76
N ASP A 27 12.13 -14.54 -9.55
CA ASP A 27 11.50 -13.66 -8.55
C ASP A 27 10.09 -13.29 -9.00
N LEU A 28 9.92 -12.98 -10.29
CA LEU A 28 8.66 -12.58 -10.88
C LEU A 28 7.63 -13.72 -10.86
N GLU A 29 8.05 -14.96 -11.12
CA GLU A 29 7.19 -16.14 -11.02
C GLU A 29 6.57 -16.31 -9.64
N ASN A 30 7.31 -15.98 -8.58
CA ASN A 30 6.80 -16.04 -7.20
C ASN A 30 5.89 -14.85 -6.82
N LEU A 31 5.97 -13.74 -7.56
CA LEU A 31 5.21 -12.53 -7.26
C LEU A 31 3.90 -12.45 -8.04
N ARG A 32 3.85 -12.99 -9.26
CA ARG A 32 2.66 -12.96 -10.10
C ARG A 32 1.57 -13.91 -9.61
N GLY A 33 0.32 -13.57 -9.88
CA GLY A 33 -0.81 -14.47 -9.68
C GLY A 33 -0.86 -15.59 -10.72
N ILE A 34 -1.60 -16.66 -10.44
CA ILE A 34 -1.67 -17.88 -11.28
C ILE A 34 -2.08 -17.58 -12.74
N ASN A 35 -2.91 -16.55 -12.94
CA ASN A 35 -3.47 -16.21 -14.27
C ASN A 35 -2.86 -14.92 -14.86
N GLU A 36 -1.82 -14.36 -14.23
CA GLU A 36 -1.25 -13.09 -14.67
C GLU A 36 0.01 -13.30 -15.50
N ARG A 37 0.10 -12.56 -16.60
CA ARG A 37 1.21 -12.63 -17.56
C ARG A 37 2.00 -11.33 -17.51
N ILE A 38 2.72 -11.12 -16.41
CA ILE A 38 3.66 -10.00 -16.29
C ILE A 38 5.04 -10.55 -16.60
N ASP A 39 5.76 -9.89 -17.49
CA ASP A 39 7.13 -10.20 -17.85
C ASP A 39 8.12 -9.11 -17.38
N LEU A 40 9.42 -9.36 -17.55
CA LEU A 40 10.44 -8.41 -17.15
C LEU A 40 10.45 -7.15 -17.99
N ASP A 41 9.98 -7.20 -19.23
CA ASP A 41 9.90 -6.03 -20.10
C ASP A 41 8.80 -5.08 -19.60
N GLU A 42 7.67 -5.59 -19.18
CA GLU A 42 6.60 -4.80 -18.54
C GLU A 42 7.10 -4.21 -17.21
N VAL A 43 7.80 -5.01 -16.39
CA VAL A 43 8.40 -4.51 -15.15
C VAL A 43 9.37 -3.38 -15.44
N ALA A 44 10.21 -3.52 -16.47
CA ALA A 44 11.17 -2.48 -16.86
C ALA A 44 10.49 -1.22 -17.39
N ALA A 45 9.42 -1.37 -18.17
CA ALA A 45 8.74 -0.26 -18.80
C ALA A 45 7.83 0.54 -17.86
N VAL A 46 7.21 -0.13 -16.89
CA VAL A 46 6.17 0.46 -16.03
C VAL A 46 6.65 0.60 -14.59
N TYR A 47 7.07 -0.49 -13.97
CA TYR A 47 7.34 -0.52 -12.52
C TYR A 47 8.66 0.15 -12.14
N LEU A 48 9.73 0.00 -12.93
CA LEU A 48 11.00 0.64 -12.58
C LEU A 48 10.93 2.16 -12.58
N PRO A 49 10.36 2.84 -13.61
CA PRO A 49 10.16 4.29 -13.54
C PRO A 49 9.29 4.71 -12.36
N LEU A 50 8.23 3.94 -12.07
CA LEU A 50 7.33 4.21 -10.94
C LEU A 50 8.06 4.11 -9.60
N THR A 51 8.85 3.04 -9.39
CA THR A 51 9.60 2.88 -8.13
C THR A 51 10.63 3.98 -7.94
N ARG A 52 11.27 4.44 -9.03
CA ARG A 52 12.17 5.59 -8.99
C ARG A 52 11.45 6.86 -8.55
N LEU A 53 10.30 7.14 -9.16
CA LEU A 53 9.48 8.30 -8.77
C LEU A 53 9.05 8.22 -7.31
N LEU A 54 8.54 7.06 -6.87
CA LEU A 54 8.13 6.84 -5.49
C LEU A 54 9.30 6.99 -4.52
N ASN A 55 10.48 6.47 -4.87
CA ASN A 55 11.67 6.62 -4.02
C ASN A 55 12.05 8.10 -3.83
N LEU A 56 11.91 8.95 -4.86
CA LEU A 56 12.12 10.39 -4.74
C LEU A 56 11.11 11.02 -3.75
N TYR A 57 9.83 10.66 -3.84
CA TYR A 57 8.81 11.16 -2.90
C TYR A 57 9.07 10.69 -1.46
N VAL A 58 9.40 9.41 -1.28
CA VAL A 58 9.73 8.85 0.03
C VAL A 58 10.90 9.60 0.65
N SER A 59 12.02 9.71 -0.09
CA SER A 59 13.23 10.39 0.37
C SER A 59 12.97 11.85 0.73
N ALA A 60 12.26 12.58 -0.13
CA ALA A 60 11.93 13.99 0.11
C ALA A 60 11.06 14.16 1.37
N THR A 61 10.01 13.35 1.51
CA THR A 61 9.08 13.44 2.65
C THR A 61 9.75 13.06 3.96
N GLN A 62 10.54 11.99 3.98
CA GLN A 62 11.25 11.55 5.18
C GLN A 62 12.34 12.54 5.59
N ASN A 63 13.04 13.14 4.61
CA ASN A 63 14.01 14.20 4.90
C ASN A 63 13.34 15.44 5.46
N LEU A 64 12.22 15.89 4.90
CA LEU A 64 11.44 17.00 5.41
C LEU A 64 10.99 16.75 6.86
N HIS A 65 10.49 15.55 7.15
CA HIS A 65 10.09 15.15 8.50
C HIS A 65 11.27 15.26 9.49
N LYS A 66 12.43 14.73 9.12
CA LYS A 66 13.66 14.77 9.92
C LYS A 66 14.13 16.20 10.19
N VAL A 67 14.17 17.03 9.15
CA VAL A 67 14.60 18.44 9.26
C VAL A 67 13.63 19.23 10.13
N SER A 68 12.33 19.03 9.95
CA SER A 68 11.29 19.69 10.75
C SER A 68 11.39 19.30 12.24
N ALA A 69 11.59 18.03 12.55
CA ALA A 69 11.77 17.57 13.92
C ALA A 69 13.04 18.16 14.55
N THR A 70 14.14 18.22 13.80
CA THR A 70 15.38 18.86 14.24
C THR A 70 15.15 20.35 14.56
N PHE A 71 14.43 21.06 13.69
CA PHE A 71 14.09 22.47 13.91
C PHE A 71 13.24 22.68 15.16
N LEU A 72 12.29 21.77 15.43
CA LEU A 72 11.42 21.82 16.61
C LEU A 72 12.10 21.32 17.89
N GLY A 73 13.35 20.83 17.81
CA GLY A 73 14.05 20.26 18.96
C GLY A 73 13.42 18.97 19.49
N THR A 74 12.67 18.24 18.64
CA THR A 74 12.01 17.00 19.01
C THR A 74 12.75 15.80 18.43
N LEU A 75 12.71 14.66 19.15
CA LEU A 75 13.15 13.40 18.57
C LEU A 75 12.11 12.96 17.52
N ALA A 76 12.51 12.90 16.25
CA ALA A 76 11.64 12.40 15.20
C ALA A 76 11.46 10.88 15.34
N PRO A 77 10.27 10.37 15.68
CA PRO A 77 10.03 8.94 15.56
C PRO A 77 10.12 8.55 14.09
N LYS A 78 10.51 7.30 13.81
CA LYS A 78 10.47 6.77 12.45
C LYS A 78 9.01 6.65 12.01
N VAL A 79 8.61 7.45 11.04
CA VAL A 79 7.26 7.45 10.47
C VAL A 79 7.33 6.88 9.06
N PRO A 80 6.62 5.79 8.76
CA PRO A 80 6.63 5.20 7.43
C PRO A 80 5.93 6.09 6.41
N TYR A 81 6.43 6.05 5.17
CA TYR A 81 5.70 6.57 4.02
C TYR A 81 4.62 5.56 3.64
N VAL A 82 3.37 5.99 3.51
CA VAL A 82 2.24 5.10 3.17
C VAL A 82 1.89 5.28 1.70
N ILE A 83 1.93 4.17 0.95
CA ILE A 83 1.52 4.10 -0.46
C ILE A 83 0.20 3.34 -0.54
N GLY A 84 -0.85 4.01 -1.02
CA GLY A 84 -2.15 3.37 -1.27
C GLY A 84 -2.22 2.78 -2.67
N VAL A 85 -2.56 1.50 -2.78
CA VAL A 85 -2.83 0.80 -4.05
C VAL A 85 -4.32 0.47 -4.11
N ALA A 86 -5.06 1.27 -4.87
CA ALA A 86 -6.51 1.12 -5.05
C ALA A 86 -6.84 0.61 -6.45
N GLY A 87 -8.01 -0.02 -6.58
CA GLY A 87 -8.53 -0.47 -7.88
C GLY A 87 -9.68 -1.46 -7.69
N SER A 88 -10.42 -1.75 -8.75
CA SER A 88 -11.55 -2.67 -8.72
C SER A 88 -11.12 -4.13 -8.47
N VAL A 89 -12.11 -5.02 -8.29
CA VAL A 89 -11.86 -6.45 -8.11
C VAL A 89 -11.18 -7.03 -9.36
N ALA A 90 -10.25 -7.94 -9.17
CA ALA A 90 -9.57 -8.72 -10.21
C ALA A 90 -8.77 -7.90 -11.25
N VAL A 91 -8.34 -6.66 -10.94
CA VAL A 91 -7.47 -5.86 -11.82
C VAL A 91 -5.98 -6.07 -11.59
N GLY A 92 -5.57 -7.07 -10.79
CA GLY A 92 -4.15 -7.33 -10.52
C GLY A 92 -3.52 -6.48 -9.41
N LYS A 93 -4.30 -5.80 -8.56
CA LYS A 93 -3.78 -4.96 -7.46
C LYS A 93 -2.76 -5.67 -6.57
N SER A 94 -3.05 -6.88 -6.16
CA SER A 94 -2.21 -7.63 -5.22
C SER A 94 -0.87 -8.02 -5.86
N THR A 95 -0.86 -8.37 -7.15
CA THR A 95 0.37 -8.62 -7.89
C THR A 95 1.15 -7.34 -8.10
N PHE A 96 0.46 -6.25 -8.50
CA PHE A 96 1.07 -4.93 -8.60
C PHE A 96 1.75 -4.53 -7.27
N ALA A 97 1.06 -4.67 -6.15
CA ALA A 97 1.57 -4.31 -4.83
C ALA A 97 2.77 -5.17 -4.41
N ARG A 98 2.76 -6.48 -4.70
CA ARG A 98 3.89 -7.39 -4.43
C ARG A 98 5.13 -7.06 -5.26
N ILE A 99 4.96 -6.80 -6.56
CA ILE A 99 6.07 -6.40 -7.44
C ILE A 99 6.63 -5.05 -6.98
N LEU A 100 5.76 -4.10 -6.66
CA LEU A 100 6.14 -2.79 -6.14
C LEU A 100 6.93 -2.92 -4.83
N GLN A 101 6.46 -3.75 -3.89
CA GLN A 101 7.15 -4.05 -2.65
C GLN A 101 8.54 -4.63 -2.91
N ALA A 102 8.64 -5.64 -3.77
CA ALA A 102 9.91 -6.29 -4.08
C ALA A 102 10.92 -5.35 -4.72
N LEU A 103 10.49 -4.43 -5.57
CA LEU A 103 11.35 -3.43 -6.19
C LEU A 103 11.75 -2.33 -5.21
N LEU A 104 10.81 -1.79 -4.42
CA LEU A 104 11.09 -0.74 -3.43
C LEU A 104 12.03 -1.23 -2.33
N ALA A 105 11.88 -2.48 -1.87
CA ALA A 105 12.76 -3.07 -0.86
C ALA A 105 14.22 -3.23 -1.31
N ARG A 106 14.52 -3.06 -2.59
CA ARG A 106 15.89 -3.12 -3.15
C ARG A 106 16.58 -1.75 -3.20
N TRP A 107 15.87 -0.69 -2.85
CA TRP A 107 16.48 0.62 -2.71
C TRP A 107 17.25 0.72 -1.38
N PRO A 108 18.56 1.09 -1.40
CA PRO A 108 19.39 1.07 -0.19
C PRO A 108 18.89 1.97 0.94
N ASP A 109 18.26 3.08 0.57
CA ASP A 109 17.82 4.11 1.53
C ASP A 109 16.55 3.70 2.30
N HIS A 110 15.74 2.78 1.74
CA HIS A 110 14.43 2.40 2.27
C HIS A 110 14.17 0.90 2.15
N PRO A 111 15.03 0.02 2.71
CA PRO A 111 14.97 -1.42 2.46
C PRO A 111 13.78 -2.11 3.13
N LYS A 112 13.14 -1.47 4.12
CA LYS A 112 12.08 -2.09 4.90
C LYS A 112 10.71 -1.67 4.38
N VAL A 113 10.12 -2.52 3.53
CA VAL A 113 8.82 -2.28 2.89
C VAL A 113 7.85 -3.37 3.31
N ASP A 114 6.80 -2.98 4.03
CA ASP A 114 5.72 -3.88 4.41
C ASP A 114 4.50 -3.68 3.51
N LEU A 115 3.73 -4.75 3.30
CA LEU A 115 2.50 -4.78 2.52
C LEU A 115 1.36 -5.29 3.39
N ILE A 116 0.30 -4.50 3.49
CA ILE A 116 -0.93 -4.85 4.20
C ILE A 116 -2.12 -4.70 3.25
N THR A 117 -3.02 -5.68 3.27
CA THR A 117 -4.27 -5.63 2.52
C THR A 117 -5.40 -5.08 3.39
N THR A 118 -6.27 -4.27 2.81
CA THR A 118 -7.45 -3.77 3.53
C THR A 118 -8.46 -4.87 3.85
N ASP A 119 -8.38 -6.02 3.16
CA ASP A 119 -9.28 -7.16 3.41
C ASP A 119 -9.16 -7.70 4.83
N GLY A 120 -7.99 -7.56 5.48
CA GLY A 120 -7.81 -7.85 6.90
C GLY A 120 -8.69 -6.99 7.83
N PHE A 121 -9.20 -5.87 7.33
CA PHE A 121 -10.09 -4.98 8.08
C PHE A 121 -11.57 -5.12 7.69
N LEU A 122 -11.95 -6.17 6.97
CA LEU A 122 -13.35 -6.57 6.82
C LEU A 122 -13.91 -7.01 8.18
N HIS A 123 -15.21 -6.77 8.39
CA HIS A 123 -15.89 -7.42 9.50
C HIS A 123 -15.96 -8.94 9.27
N PRO A 124 -15.81 -9.79 10.30
CA PRO A 124 -16.01 -11.22 10.18
C PRO A 124 -17.39 -11.56 9.59
N ASN A 125 -17.48 -12.68 8.87
CA ASN A 125 -18.72 -13.10 8.23
C ASN A 125 -19.90 -13.17 9.21
N ALA A 126 -19.67 -13.68 10.41
CA ALA A 126 -20.69 -13.74 11.45
C ALA A 126 -21.29 -12.36 11.79
N VAL A 127 -20.46 -11.31 11.82
CA VAL A 127 -20.91 -9.92 12.05
C VAL A 127 -21.69 -9.38 10.85
N LEU A 128 -21.24 -9.71 9.62
CA LEU A 128 -21.94 -9.30 8.38
C LEU A 128 -23.30 -9.98 8.25
N GLU A 129 -23.41 -11.22 8.66
CA GLU A 129 -24.67 -11.99 8.69
C GLU A 129 -25.63 -11.42 9.74
N GLU A 130 -25.16 -11.18 10.96
CA GLU A 130 -25.93 -10.54 12.03
C GLU A 130 -26.50 -9.19 11.61
N ARG A 131 -25.71 -8.39 10.85
CA ARG A 131 -26.12 -7.09 10.32
C ARG A 131 -26.99 -7.19 9.06
N GLY A 132 -27.17 -8.38 8.48
CA GLY A 132 -27.91 -8.60 7.25
C GLY A 132 -27.26 -7.97 5.99
N ILE A 133 -25.92 -7.74 6.03
CA ILE A 133 -25.17 -7.11 4.93
C ILE A 133 -24.10 -8.04 4.31
N MET A 134 -24.24 -9.35 4.45
CA MET A 134 -23.30 -10.30 3.86
C MET A 134 -23.20 -10.18 2.33
N ASN A 135 -24.29 -9.83 1.65
CA ASN A 135 -24.33 -9.54 0.21
C ASN A 135 -23.59 -8.23 -0.17
N ARG A 136 -23.18 -7.44 0.82
CA ARG A 136 -22.43 -6.19 0.65
C ARG A 136 -20.96 -6.34 1.06
N LYS A 137 -20.48 -7.57 1.24
CA LYS A 137 -19.07 -7.82 1.54
C LYS A 137 -18.17 -7.26 0.43
N GLY A 138 -17.13 -6.52 0.82
CA GLY A 138 -16.27 -5.76 -0.08
C GLY A 138 -16.75 -4.32 -0.37
N PHE A 139 -17.98 -3.98 -0.02
CA PHE A 139 -18.45 -2.59 -0.04
C PHE A 139 -18.01 -1.85 1.24
N PRO A 140 -18.01 -0.52 1.23
CA PRO A 140 -17.51 0.31 2.34
C PRO A 140 -18.04 -0.06 3.71
N GLU A 141 -19.32 -0.35 3.81
CA GLU A 141 -20.00 -0.68 5.06
C GLU A 141 -19.60 -2.03 5.66
N SER A 142 -18.93 -2.88 4.88
CA SER A 142 -18.41 -4.17 5.35
C SER A 142 -17.05 -4.08 6.03
N TYR A 143 -16.40 -2.92 6.01
CA TYR A 143 -15.09 -2.72 6.61
C TYR A 143 -15.18 -2.12 8.01
N ASP A 144 -14.34 -2.60 8.92
CA ASP A 144 -14.04 -1.94 10.18
C ASP A 144 -13.05 -0.79 9.94
N THR A 145 -13.58 0.31 9.42
CA THR A 145 -12.79 1.51 9.11
C THR A 145 -12.16 2.12 10.36
N ARG A 146 -12.76 1.95 11.56
CA ARG A 146 -12.20 2.42 12.82
C ARG A 146 -10.92 1.67 13.17
N ASN A 147 -10.92 0.35 12.97
CA ASN A 147 -9.74 -0.48 13.20
C ASN A 147 -8.62 -0.13 12.21
N LEU A 148 -8.95 0.03 10.92
CA LEU A 148 -7.99 0.47 9.91
C LEU A 148 -7.37 1.84 10.25
N LEU A 149 -8.18 2.82 10.62
CA LEU A 149 -7.70 4.15 11.01
C LEU A 149 -6.87 4.10 12.30
N ARG A 150 -7.25 3.25 13.27
CA ARG A 150 -6.45 3.02 14.47
C ARG A 150 -5.08 2.45 14.12
N PHE A 151 -5.02 1.42 13.27
CA PHE A 151 -3.79 0.82 12.77
C PHE A 151 -2.87 1.87 12.12
N LEU A 152 -3.40 2.65 11.17
CA LEU A 152 -2.64 3.69 10.48
C LEU A 152 -2.15 4.79 11.44
N ARG A 153 -2.97 5.22 12.39
CA ARG A 153 -2.59 6.21 13.40
C ARG A 153 -1.49 5.70 14.32
N GLU A 154 -1.58 4.46 14.79
CA GLU A 154 -0.55 3.84 15.62
C GLU A 154 0.77 3.70 14.86
N LEU A 155 0.72 3.29 13.60
CA LEU A 155 1.86 3.22 12.72
C LEU A 155 2.52 4.60 12.53
N LYS A 156 1.72 5.62 12.23
CA LYS A 156 2.18 7.00 12.02
C LYS A 156 2.65 7.67 13.32
N SER A 157 2.25 7.19 14.48
CA SER A 157 2.76 7.67 15.77
C SER A 157 4.17 7.19 16.11
N GLY A 158 4.76 6.34 15.26
CA GLY A 158 6.10 5.78 15.47
C GLY A 158 6.15 4.60 16.45
N ARG A 159 5.00 3.95 16.70
CA ARG A 159 4.97 2.72 17.51
C ARG A 159 5.93 1.68 16.94
N ALA A 160 6.62 0.96 17.84
CA ALA A 160 7.61 -0.04 17.45
C ALA A 160 6.99 -1.21 16.69
N GLU A 161 5.80 -1.63 17.11
CA GLU A 161 5.04 -2.74 16.51
C GLU A 161 3.57 -2.37 16.45
N VAL A 162 2.92 -2.69 15.32
CA VAL A 162 1.48 -2.56 15.10
C VAL A 162 1.00 -3.80 14.38
N SER A 163 -0.13 -4.36 14.80
CA SER A 163 -0.69 -5.57 14.18
C SER A 163 -1.91 -5.25 13.32
N ALA A 164 -2.04 -6.00 12.24
CA ALA A 164 -3.20 -6.00 11.36
C ALA A 164 -3.80 -7.41 11.29
N PRO A 165 -5.13 -7.58 11.28
CA PRO A 165 -5.76 -8.89 11.14
C PRO A 165 -5.46 -9.53 9.78
N VAL A 166 -5.49 -10.85 9.72
CA VAL A 166 -5.28 -11.64 8.50
C VAL A 166 -6.62 -12.04 7.90
N TYR A 167 -6.78 -11.81 6.59
CA TYR A 167 -7.88 -12.33 5.79
C TYR A 167 -7.43 -13.53 4.98
N SER A 168 -8.21 -14.59 4.97
CA SER A 168 -7.95 -15.77 4.16
C SER A 168 -8.91 -15.86 2.97
N HIS A 169 -8.37 -15.86 1.76
CA HIS A 169 -9.13 -16.11 0.55
C HIS A 169 -9.56 -17.58 0.40
N VAL A 170 -9.05 -18.50 1.21
CA VAL A 170 -9.44 -19.91 1.21
C VAL A 170 -10.75 -20.11 1.98
N VAL A 171 -10.84 -19.52 3.17
CA VAL A 171 -12.05 -19.58 4.01
C VAL A 171 -12.99 -18.40 3.78
N TYR A 172 -12.57 -17.42 3.00
CA TYR A 172 -13.30 -16.18 2.71
C TYR A 172 -13.72 -15.41 3.97
N ASP A 173 -12.83 -15.40 4.98
CA ASP A 173 -13.09 -14.69 6.24
C ASP A 173 -11.79 -14.21 6.90
N ILE A 174 -11.93 -13.41 7.95
CA ILE A 174 -10.86 -13.09 8.89
C ILE A 174 -10.45 -14.38 9.61
N VAL A 175 -9.15 -14.61 9.71
CA VAL A 175 -8.63 -15.77 10.46
C VAL A 175 -8.52 -15.37 11.92
N ASP A 176 -9.32 -16.01 12.74
CA ASP A 176 -9.38 -15.69 14.16
C ASP A 176 -8.03 -15.97 14.86
N GLY A 177 -7.55 -14.98 15.58
CA GLY A 177 -6.27 -15.06 16.31
C GLY A 177 -5.01 -14.93 15.43
N GLU A 178 -5.11 -14.76 14.10
CA GLU A 178 -3.97 -14.49 13.24
C GLU A 178 -3.81 -12.99 12.94
N GLU A 179 -2.59 -12.51 13.13
CA GLU A 179 -2.22 -11.11 12.86
C GLU A 179 -0.89 -11.01 12.14
N VAL A 180 -0.79 -10.04 11.24
CA VAL A 180 0.49 -9.62 10.64
C VAL A 180 1.04 -8.47 11.47
N THR A 181 2.25 -8.64 12.00
CA THR A 181 2.94 -7.60 12.78
C THR A 181 3.84 -6.76 11.87
N VAL A 182 3.58 -5.46 11.84
CA VAL A 182 4.36 -4.44 11.15
C VAL A 182 5.33 -3.79 12.15
N ARG A 183 6.64 -3.78 11.82
CA ARG A 183 7.70 -3.31 12.73
C ARG A 183 8.46 -2.14 12.14
N GLN A 184 7.97 -0.93 12.31
CA GLN A 184 8.59 0.32 11.85
C GLN A 184 9.19 0.23 10.43
N PRO A 185 8.39 -0.01 9.40
CA PRO A 185 8.87 -0.02 8.03
C PRO A 185 9.31 1.38 7.59
N ASP A 186 10.07 1.46 6.51
CA ASP A 186 10.34 2.71 5.81
C ASP A 186 9.14 3.11 4.96
N ILE A 187 8.54 2.10 4.33
CA ILE A 187 7.37 2.23 3.46
C ILE A 187 6.33 1.19 3.87
N LEU A 188 5.07 1.62 4.00
CA LEU A 188 3.92 0.72 4.06
C LEU A 188 3.14 0.82 2.76
N ILE A 189 2.96 -0.29 2.07
CA ILE A 189 2.00 -0.40 0.97
C ILE A 189 0.67 -0.89 1.55
N LEU A 190 -0.39 -0.10 1.38
CA LEU A 190 -1.75 -0.47 1.75
C LEU A 190 -2.55 -0.76 0.49
N GLU A 191 -2.91 -2.02 0.27
CA GLU A 191 -3.62 -2.47 -0.94
C GLU A 191 -5.08 -2.79 -0.62
N GLY A 192 -6.00 -2.35 -1.48
CA GLY A 192 -7.39 -2.75 -1.38
C GLY A 192 -8.39 -1.93 -2.19
N LEU A 193 -9.67 -2.31 -2.06
CA LEU A 193 -10.75 -1.68 -2.82
C LEU A 193 -11.05 -0.24 -2.36
N ASN A 194 -11.00 -0.01 -1.06
CA ASN A 194 -11.49 1.21 -0.42
C ASN A 194 -10.39 2.12 0.14
N VAL A 195 -9.15 1.96 -0.33
CA VAL A 195 -7.98 2.72 0.17
C VAL A 195 -8.12 4.24 0.00
N LEU A 196 -8.81 4.66 -1.08
CA LEU A 196 -9.00 6.07 -1.42
C LEU A 196 -10.40 6.58 -1.05
N GLN A 197 -11.17 5.82 -0.30
CA GLN A 197 -12.52 6.22 0.04
C GLN A 197 -12.52 7.39 1.03
N VAL A 198 -13.17 8.49 0.62
CA VAL A 198 -13.42 9.67 1.45
C VAL A 198 -14.89 9.69 1.83
N GLY A 199 -15.19 9.82 3.14
CA GLY A 199 -16.55 10.12 3.57
C GLY A 199 -17.49 8.92 3.65
N ALA A 200 -17.12 7.88 4.40
CA ALA A 200 -18.16 6.97 4.92
C ALA A 200 -19.09 7.73 5.87
N PRO A 201 -20.42 7.53 5.79
CA PRO A 201 -21.35 8.17 6.73
C PRO A 201 -20.95 7.84 8.17
N GLY A 202 -20.62 8.85 8.99
CA GLY A 202 -20.26 8.70 10.39
C GLY A 202 -18.77 8.77 10.74
N ILE A 203 -17.89 9.02 9.77
CA ILE A 203 -16.48 9.35 10.04
C ILE A 203 -16.32 10.86 9.82
N ASP A 204 -15.93 11.57 10.87
CA ASP A 204 -15.65 13.01 10.78
C ASP A 204 -14.45 13.23 9.84
N ALA A 205 -14.65 14.07 8.81
CA ALA A 205 -13.59 14.43 7.86
C ALA A 205 -12.33 14.97 8.56
N ALA A 206 -12.46 15.49 9.79
CA ALA A 206 -11.37 15.91 10.63
C ALA A 206 -10.50 14.74 11.15
N GLU A 207 -11.02 13.52 11.24
CA GLU A 207 -10.23 12.33 11.61
C GLU A 207 -9.38 11.82 10.43
N ILE A 208 -9.91 11.92 9.22
CA ILE A 208 -9.19 11.53 7.99
C ILE A 208 -8.04 12.51 7.72
N GLY A 209 -8.27 13.81 7.89
CA GLY A 209 -7.26 14.85 7.68
C GLY A 209 -6.06 14.74 8.63
N ARG A 210 -6.22 14.22 9.84
CA ARG A 210 -5.12 13.99 10.79
C ARG A 210 -4.28 12.75 10.49
N ALA A 211 -4.76 11.83 9.67
CA ALA A 211 -4.01 10.65 9.24
C ALA A 211 -3.12 10.91 8.01
N HIS A 212 -3.32 12.05 7.32
CA HIS A 212 -2.59 12.40 6.09
C HIS A 212 -1.56 13.52 6.27
N VAL A 213 -1.38 14.06 7.47
CA VAL A 213 -0.37 15.11 7.74
C VAL A 213 0.82 14.54 8.47
#